data_472ac6a880bd963ab111b881b68619a3
#
_entry.id   472ac6a880bd963ab111b881b68619a3
#
_cell.length_a   1.000
_cell.length_b   1.000
_cell.length_c   1.000
_cell.angle_alpha   90.00
_cell.angle_beta   90.00
_cell.angle_gamma   90.00
#
_symmetry.space_group_name_H-M   'P 1'
#
loop_
_entity.id
_entity.type
_entity.pdbx_description
1 polymer ?
#
loop_
_entity_poly.entity_id
_entity_poly.type
_entity_poly.pdbx_seq_one_letter_code
_entity_poly.pdbx_strand_id
1 'polypeptide(L)'
;HIIVPKLYEHDRAYFFQNTDGRIMFSIPYEQDFTLLGTTDADHKGDLAQVQITEQETQYLCDSASLYFKTPIKRESVVWTYAGVRPLYDDGAPKAQAATREYVLRVDEQVDEQDGQAPLLNVFGGKITTYRRLAEDALDKLKEWMPNASGEWTKHAALPGGEFELEDRPKLIAQLQQDYPFVDKAWANSLMSRYGKRAWELLGDAQSLGDLGQAFGATLTERE
;
A
#
# COMPACT_ATOMS: atom_id res chain seq x y z
N HIS A 1 -1.93 3.96 13.13
CA HIS A 1 -1.98 5.22 12.38
C HIS A 1 -3.21 6.00 12.77
N ILE A 2 -3.08 7.33 12.75
CA ILE A 2 -4.21 8.26 12.95
C ILE A 2 -4.32 9.20 11.75
N ILE A 3 -5.54 9.62 11.45
CA ILE A 3 -5.84 10.61 10.43
C ILE A 3 -6.42 11.84 11.12
N VAL A 4 -5.85 13.00 10.80
CA VAL A 4 -6.25 14.29 11.35
C VAL A 4 -6.56 15.27 10.20
N PRO A 5 -7.28 16.38 10.43
CA PRO A 5 -7.40 17.44 9.44
C PRO A 5 -6.04 17.90 8.93
N LYS A 6 -6.01 18.39 7.71
CA LYS A 6 -4.81 18.84 7.01
C LYS A 6 -3.96 19.78 7.88
N LEU A 7 -2.67 19.43 8.04
CA LEU A 7 -1.73 20.16 8.89
C LEU A 7 -0.88 21.18 8.12
N TYR A 8 -0.77 21.04 6.80
CA TYR A 8 0.05 21.89 5.92
C TYR A 8 -0.44 21.85 4.47
N GLU A 9 -0.12 22.89 3.69
CA GLU A 9 -0.72 23.10 2.37
C GLU A 9 0.02 22.46 1.19
N HIS A 10 1.28 22.06 1.39
CA HIS A 10 2.05 21.37 0.34
C HIS A 10 1.84 19.85 0.41
N ASP A 11 2.24 19.15 -0.63
CA ASP A 11 2.08 17.71 -0.83
C ASP A 11 3.31 16.86 -0.42
N ARG A 12 4.28 17.48 0.29
CA ARG A 12 5.47 16.77 0.78
C ARG A 12 5.17 15.99 2.04
N ALA A 13 5.65 14.75 2.11
CA ALA A 13 5.66 13.96 3.33
C ALA A 13 6.85 14.35 4.22
N TYR A 14 6.67 14.18 5.52
CA TYR A 14 7.73 14.35 6.52
C TYR A 14 8.07 13.01 7.17
N PHE A 15 9.33 12.89 7.51
CA PHE A 15 9.89 11.81 8.28
C PHE A 15 10.51 12.43 9.56
N PHE A 16 10.01 12.02 10.71
CA PHE A 16 10.50 12.48 12.01
C PHE A 16 11.15 11.33 12.76
N GLN A 17 12.30 11.60 13.33
CA GLN A 17 12.97 10.69 14.24
C GLN A 17 12.79 11.22 15.66
N ASN A 18 12.04 10.50 16.49
CA ASN A 18 11.76 10.86 17.86
C ASN A 18 12.95 10.53 18.78
N THR A 19 13.02 11.19 19.92
CA THR A 19 14.09 10.99 20.91
C THR A 19 14.08 9.59 21.53
N ASP A 20 12.97 8.88 21.50
CA ASP A 20 12.82 7.48 21.92
C ASP A 20 13.27 6.47 20.87
N GLY A 21 13.81 6.95 19.74
CA GLY A 21 14.30 6.14 18.61
C GLY A 21 13.20 5.69 17.62
N ARG A 22 11.94 5.98 17.89
CA ARG A 22 10.84 5.68 16.96
C ARG A 22 10.82 6.66 15.81
N ILE A 23 10.30 6.16 14.70
CA ILE A 23 10.11 6.94 13.47
C ILE A 23 8.63 7.22 13.33
N MET A 24 8.30 8.49 13.01
CA MET A 24 6.96 8.90 12.67
C MET A 24 6.95 9.57 11.30
N PHE A 25 5.93 9.28 10.51
CA PHE A 25 5.65 9.94 9.25
C PHE A 25 4.48 10.89 9.40
N SER A 26 4.51 11.97 8.64
CA SER A 26 3.37 12.84 8.38
C SER A 26 3.20 12.92 6.86
N ILE A 27 2.10 12.41 6.37
CA ILE A 27 1.87 12.23 4.93
C ILE A 27 0.55 12.92 4.55
N PRO A 28 0.53 13.79 3.52
CA PRO A 28 -0.73 14.28 2.97
C PRO A 28 -1.62 13.09 2.60
N TYR A 29 -2.85 13.11 3.07
CA TYR A 29 -3.76 12.01 2.87
C TYR A 29 -5.07 12.52 2.29
N GLU A 30 -5.47 11.96 1.16
CA GLU A 30 -6.53 12.54 0.34
C GLU A 30 -6.25 14.04 0.09
N GLN A 31 -7.25 14.90 0.12
CA GLN A 31 -7.04 16.33 -0.13
C GLN A 31 -7.03 17.16 1.17
N ASP A 32 -7.81 16.73 2.16
CA ASP A 32 -8.15 17.50 3.35
C ASP A 32 -7.59 16.95 4.65
N PHE A 33 -6.75 15.92 4.56
CA PHE A 33 -6.27 15.22 5.74
C PHE A 33 -4.73 15.06 5.75
N THR A 34 -4.23 14.70 6.92
CA THR A 34 -2.86 14.26 7.13
C THR A 34 -2.88 12.95 7.89
N LEU A 35 -2.13 11.96 7.37
CA LEU A 35 -1.89 10.68 8.01
C LEU A 35 -0.64 10.78 8.88
N LEU A 36 -0.77 10.40 10.14
CA LEU A 36 0.32 10.34 11.12
C LEU A 36 0.55 8.88 11.57
N GLY A 37 1.75 8.44 11.60
CA GLY A 37 2.16 7.10 12.05
C GLY A 37 3.63 6.86 11.79
N THR A 38 4.22 5.83 12.37
CA THR A 38 3.54 4.64 12.88
C THR A 38 4.02 4.30 14.31
N THR A 39 3.30 3.43 14.95
CA THR A 39 3.76 2.66 16.10
C THR A 39 3.99 1.20 15.67
N ASP A 40 4.87 0.49 16.33
CA ASP A 40 5.10 -0.95 16.16
C ASP A 40 5.03 -1.62 17.55
N ALA A 41 4.18 -2.62 17.68
CA ALA A 41 4.03 -3.40 18.91
C ALA A 41 3.74 -4.87 18.58
N ASP A 42 4.21 -5.78 19.43
CA ASP A 42 3.88 -7.19 19.31
C ASP A 42 2.38 -7.39 19.54
N HIS A 43 1.71 -8.07 18.61
CA HIS A 43 0.31 -8.41 18.74
C HIS A 43 0.15 -9.86 19.23
N LYS A 44 -0.64 -10.05 20.28
CA LYS A 44 -0.89 -11.38 20.91
C LYS A 44 -2.35 -11.80 20.86
N GLY A 45 -3.21 -11.03 20.21
CA GLY A 45 -4.65 -11.26 20.13
C GLY A 45 -5.10 -11.86 18.80
N ASP A 46 -6.40 -11.83 18.58
CA ASP A 46 -7.01 -12.18 17.30
C ASP A 46 -6.58 -11.20 16.21
N LEU A 47 -5.97 -11.71 15.15
CA LEU A 47 -5.48 -10.90 14.02
C LEU A 47 -6.61 -10.19 13.27
N ALA A 48 -7.83 -10.71 13.32
CA ALA A 48 -9.00 -10.10 12.68
C ALA A 48 -9.54 -8.88 13.46
N GLN A 49 -9.09 -8.67 14.70
CA GLN A 49 -9.57 -7.62 15.59
C GLN A 49 -8.49 -6.61 15.99
N VAL A 50 -7.45 -6.48 15.16
CA VAL A 50 -6.36 -5.54 15.41
C VAL A 50 -6.87 -4.11 15.33
N GLN A 51 -6.68 -3.36 16.41
CA GLN A 51 -7.05 -1.95 16.52
C GLN A 51 -5.91 -1.16 17.17
N ILE A 52 -5.81 0.11 16.84
CA ILE A 52 -4.91 1.02 17.55
C ILE A 52 -5.42 1.23 18.98
N THR A 53 -4.51 1.25 19.94
CA THR A 53 -4.82 1.53 21.33
C THR A 53 -4.93 3.03 21.61
N GLU A 54 -5.61 3.37 22.72
CA GLU A 54 -5.66 4.75 23.21
C GLU A 54 -4.27 5.32 23.50
N GLN A 55 -3.37 4.50 24.04
CA GLN A 55 -1.98 4.89 24.32
C GLN A 55 -1.20 5.20 23.04
N GLU A 56 -1.36 4.39 22.00
CA GLU A 56 -0.72 4.63 20.70
C GLU A 56 -1.28 5.88 20.04
N THR A 57 -2.59 6.09 20.12
CA THR A 57 -3.22 7.32 19.59
C THR A 57 -2.67 8.56 20.30
N GLN A 58 -2.62 8.53 21.63
CA GLN A 58 -2.08 9.65 22.41
C GLN A 58 -0.60 9.88 22.08
N TYR A 59 0.21 8.81 22.01
CA TYR A 59 1.61 8.89 21.61
C TYR A 59 1.80 9.57 20.25
N LEU A 60 0.98 9.23 19.26
CA LEU A 60 1.07 9.86 17.93
C LEU A 60 0.68 11.34 17.96
N CYS A 61 -0.35 11.70 18.72
CA CYS A 61 -0.74 13.09 18.92
C CYS A 61 0.37 13.91 19.60
N ASP A 62 0.94 13.40 20.68
CA ASP A 62 1.99 14.06 21.43
C ASP A 62 3.27 14.20 20.60
N SER A 63 3.69 13.13 19.94
CA SER A 63 4.86 13.12 19.07
C SER A 63 4.73 14.11 17.91
N ALA A 64 3.60 14.13 17.24
CA ALA A 64 3.36 15.07 16.14
C ALA A 64 3.32 16.53 16.65
N SER A 65 2.75 16.77 17.81
CA SER A 65 2.69 18.11 18.42
C SER A 65 4.05 18.72 18.70
N LEU A 66 5.13 17.92 18.76
CA LEU A 66 6.50 18.45 18.91
C LEU A 66 7.00 19.15 17.63
N TYR A 67 6.43 18.82 16.46
CA TYR A 67 6.92 19.28 15.17
C TYR A 67 6.01 20.31 14.49
N PHE A 68 4.73 20.36 14.86
CA PHE A 68 3.75 21.27 14.29
C PHE A 68 3.42 22.43 15.23
N LYS A 69 3.17 23.61 14.67
CA LYS A 69 2.84 24.82 15.46
C LYS A 69 1.57 24.66 16.28
N THR A 70 0.58 23.99 15.74
CA THR A 70 -0.68 23.72 16.42
C THR A 70 -0.62 22.33 17.04
N PRO A 71 -0.78 22.21 18.37
CA PRO A 71 -0.84 20.91 19.01
C PRO A 71 -1.98 20.05 18.47
N ILE A 72 -1.68 18.78 18.23
CA ILE A 72 -2.66 17.81 17.73
C ILE A 72 -3.34 17.17 18.93
N LYS A 73 -4.63 17.43 19.05
CA LYS A 73 -5.45 16.92 20.15
C LYS A 73 -6.12 15.61 19.75
N ARG A 74 -6.41 14.79 20.73
CA ARG A 74 -7.15 13.53 20.54
C ARG A 74 -8.48 13.73 19.81
N GLU A 75 -9.20 14.81 20.13
CA GLU A 75 -10.49 15.16 19.56
C GLU A 75 -10.40 15.55 18.08
N SER A 76 -9.21 15.88 17.59
CA SER A 76 -8.98 16.16 16.16
C SER A 76 -8.75 14.92 15.31
N VAL A 77 -8.64 13.74 15.92
CA VAL A 77 -8.47 12.47 15.20
C VAL A 77 -9.81 12.08 14.55
N VAL A 78 -9.84 12.09 13.23
CA VAL A 78 -11.07 11.78 12.45
C VAL A 78 -11.19 10.30 12.10
N TRP A 79 -10.06 9.59 12.00
CA TRP A 79 -10.01 8.17 11.69
C TRP A 79 -8.75 7.51 12.22
N THR A 80 -8.82 6.23 12.47
CA THR A 80 -7.67 5.42 12.91
C THR A 80 -7.66 4.09 12.17
N TYR A 81 -6.47 3.51 11.97
CA TYR A 81 -6.37 2.14 11.52
C TYR A 81 -5.10 1.47 12.04
N ALA A 82 -5.16 0.17 12.14
CA ALA A 82 -4.05 -0.69 12.49
C ALA A 82 -3.98 -1.86 11.49
N GLY A 83 -2.82 -2.48 11.39
CA GLY A 83 -2.61 -3.65 10.57
C GLY A 83 -1.51 -4.52 11.15
N VAL A 84 -1.42 -5.76 10.71
CA VAL A 84 -0.39 -6.70 11.13
C VAL A 84 0.65 -6.85 10.02
N ARG A 85 1.92 -6.85 10.42
CA ARG A 85 3.02 -7.23 9.54
C ARG A 85 3.35 -8.70 9.80
N PRO A 86 3.18 -9.59 8.82
CA PRO A 86 3.54 -11.00 8.96
C PRO A 86 5.06 -11.16 8.80
N LEU A 87 5.83 -10.68 9.76
CA LEU A 87 7.28 -10.80 9.73
C LEU A 87 7.70 -12.25 9.97
N TYR A 88 8.79 -12.66 9.33
CA TYR A 88 9.42 -13.94 9.63
C TYR A 88 10.00 -13.90 11.05
N ASP A 89 9.70 -14.91 11.86
CA ASP A 89 10.29 -15.06 13.20
C ASP A 89 11.74 -15.56 13.05
N ASP A 90 12.67 -14.61 13.16
CA ASP A 90 14.11 -14.86 13.14
C ASP A 90 14.71 -14.96 14.54
N GLY A 91 13.85 -14.99 15.59
CA GLY A 91 14.26 -15.02 16.99
C GLY A 91 14.70 -13.67 17.53
N ALA A 92 14.42 -12.57 16.85
CA ALA A 92 14.76 -11.23 17.29
C ALA A 92 14.05 -10.88 18.61
N PRO A 93 14.74 -10.21 19.57
CA PRO A 93 14.19 -9.95 20.91
C PRO A 93 13.09 -8.87 20.92
N LYS A 94 12.92 -8.12 19.84
CA LYS A 94 11.93 -7.05 19.69
C LYS A 94 11.38 -7.03 18.27
N ALA A 95 10.09 -6.71 18.11
CA ALA A 95 9.43 -6.56 16.80
C ALA A 95 10.15 -5.58 15.86
N GLN A 96 10.74 -4.50 16.40
CA GLN A 96 11.47 -3.52 15.61
C GLN A 96 12.80 -4.06 15.04
N ALA A 97 13.36 -5.11 15.65
CA ALA A 97 14.62 -5.73 15.23
C ALA A 97 14.40 -6.95 14.31
N ALA A 98 13.17 -7.47 14.21
CA ALA A 98 12.86 -8.60 13.32
C ALA A 98 13.11 -8.22 11.86
N THR A 99 13.60 -9.20 11.09
CA THR A 99 13.85 -9.00 9.67
C THR A 99 12.58 -8.59 8.92
N ARG A 100 12.71 -7.63 8.02
CA ARG A 100 11.63 -7.21 7.09
C ARG A 100 11.86 -7.76 5.68
N GLU A 101 12.88 -8.59 5.52
CA GLU A 101 13.13 -9.31 4.27
C GLU A 101 12.23 -10.56 4.18
N TYR A 102 11.93 -10.98 2.96
CA TYR A 102 11.21 -12.23 2.76
C TYR A 102 12.14 -13.43 2.92
N VAL A 103 11.56 -14.55 3.35
CA VAL A 103 12.23 -15.84 3.41
C VAL A 103 11.48 -16.81 2.50
N LEU A 104 12.20 -17.43 1.57
CA LEU A 104 11.66 -18.43 0.64
C LEU A 104 12.19 -19.82 1.03
N ARG A 105 11.27 -20.74 1.26
CA ARG A 105 11.59 -22.14 1.57
C ARG A 105 10.81 -23.06 0.64
N VAL A 106 11.53 -23.91 -0.08
CA VAL A 106 10.93 -25.01 -0.83
C VAL A 106 10.86 -26.21 0.11
N ASP A 107 9.72 -26.85 0.20
CA ASP A 107 9.57 -28.11 0.88
C ASP A 107 10.06 -29.21 -0.05
N GLU A 108 11.22 -29.78 0.28
CA GLU A 108 11.91 -30.79 -0.53
C GLU A 108 11.38 -32.21 -0.28
N GLN A 109 10.42 -32.40 0.62
CA GLN A 109 9.76 -33.69 0.81
C GLN A 109 8.78 -33.97 -0.35
N VAL A 110 9.29 -33.86 -1.56
CA VAL A 110 8.61 -34.36 -2.75
C VAL A 110 8.94 -35.85 -2.82
N ASP A 111 7.98 -36.68 -2.48
CA ASP A 111 8.12 -38.12 -2.77
C ASP A 111 8.03 -38.30 -4.28
N GLU A 112 9.16 -38.51 -4.94
CA GLU A 112 9.22 -38.72 -6.40
C GLU A 112 8.29 -39.85 -6.86
N GLN A 113 7.91 -40.76 -5.94
CA GLN A 113 7.01 -41.87 -6.24
C GLN A 113 5.52 -41.47 -6.25
N ASP A 114 5.16 -40.43 -5.50
CA ASP A 114 3.76 -39.96 -5.42
C ASP A 114 3.43 -38.81 -6.37
N GLY A 115 4.39 -38.33 -7.16
CA GLY A 115 4.18 -37.25 -8.15
C GLY A 115 3.72 -35.93 -7.53
N GLN A 116 4.08 -35.65 -6.28
CA GLN A 116 3.72 -34.45 -5.59
C GLN A 116 4.50 -33.24 -6.14
N ALA A 117 3.81 -32.11 -6.29
CA ALA A 117 4.42 -30.86 -6.71
C ALA A 117 5.20 -30.23 -5.52
N PRO A 118 6.32 -29.53 -5.79
CA PRO A 118 7.05 -28.81 -4.76
C PRO A 118 6.19 -27.71 -4.14
N LEU A 119 6.30 -27.51 -2.83
CA LEU A 119 5.64 -26.44 -2.10
C LEU A 119 6.63 -25.33 -1.79
N LEU A 120 6.44 -24.16 -2.39
CA LEU A 120 7.17 -22.95 -2.04
C LEU A 120 6.45 -22.19 -0.95
N ASN A 121 7.08 -22.05 0.20
CA ASN A 121 6.61 -21.21 1.30
C ASN A 121 7.26 -19.82 1.21
N VAL A 122 6.42 -18.78 1.30
CA VAL A 122 6.83 -17.38 1.28
C VAL A 122 6.49 -16.75 2.62
N PHE A 123 7.48 -16.28 3.36
CA PHE A 123 7.30 -15.65 4.66
C PHE A 123 7.78 -14.21 4.62
N GLY A 124 7.04 -13.30 5.25
CA GLY A 124 7.41 -11.90 5.42
C GLY A 124 7.45 -11.11 4.11
N GLY A 125 8.38 -10.16 4.04
CA GLY A 125 8.57 -9.27 2.90
C GLY A 125 7.78 -7.97 2.99
N LYS A 126 8.07 -7.08 2.05
CA LYS A 126 7.43 -5.76 1.91
C LYS A 126 6.74 -5.69 0.55
N ILE A 127 5.65 -4.94 0.48
CA ILE A 127 4.99 -4.69 -0.81
C ILE A 127 5.94 -4.05 -1.83
N THR A 128 6.89 -3.25 -1.38
CA THR A 128 7.89 -2.59 -2.24
C THR A 128 8.92 -3.55 -2.83
N THR A 129 9.05 -4.78 -2.32
CA THR A 129 9.97 -5.80 -2.84
C THR A 129 9.26 -6.89 -3.65
N TYR A 130 7.95 -6.73 -3.95
CA TYR A 130 7.11 -7.73 -4.61
C TYR A 130 7.71 -8.26 -5.92
N ARG A 131 8.27 -7.37 -6.74
CA ARG A 131 8.85 -7.73 -8.04
C ARG A 131 10.06 -8.66 -7.87
N ARG A 132 10.97 -8.30 -6.97
CA ARG A 132 12.17 -9.08 -6.70
C ARG A 132 11.81 -10.41 -6.02
N LEU A 133 10.87 -10.38 -5.08
CA LEU A 133 10.34 -11.59 -4.43
C LEU A 133 9.78 -12.56 -5.48
N ALA A 134 9.03 -12.05 -6.46
CA ALA A 134 8.46 -12.90 -7.52
C ALA A 134 9.55 -13.55 -8.39
N GLU A 135 10.59 -12.81 -8.77
CA GLU A 135 11.74 -13.34 -9.51
C GLU A 135 12.49 -14.40 -8.71
N ASP A 136 12.81 -14.11 -7.44
CA ASP A 136 13.51 -15.04 -6.55
C ASP A 136 12.67 -16.30 -6.25
N ALA A 137 11.34 -16.17 -6.17
CA ALA A 137 10.43 -17.31 -6.02
C ALA A 137 10.46 -18.22 -7.25
N LEU A 138 10.42 -17.65 -8.46
CA LEU A 138 10.53 -18.43 -9.69
C LEU A 138 11.91 -19.07 -9.85
N ASP A 139 12.98 -18.39 -9.44
CA ASP A 139 14.32 -18.97 -9.47
C ASP A 139 14.45 -20.18 -8.53
N LYS A 140 13.80 -20.14 -7.36
CA LYS A 140 13.70 -21.30 -6.45
C LYS A 140 12.97 -22.50 -7.06
N LEU A 141 12.00 -22.25 -7.94
CA LEU A 141 11.20 -23.29 -8.59
C LEU A 141 11.73 -23.70 -9.97
N LYS A 142 12.86 -23.15 -10.39
CA LYS A 142 13.39 -23.32 -11.75
C LYS A 142 13.58 -24.77 -12.20
N GLU A 143 13.98 -25.64 -11.29
CA GLU A 143 14.18 -27.07 -11.59
C GLU A 143 12.89 -27.77 -12.02
N TRP A 144 11.74 -27.31 -11.48
CA TRP A 144 10.41 -27.84 -11.81
C TRP A 144 9.71 -27.07 -12.93
N MET A 145 10.31 -25.93 -13.38
CA MET A 145 9.74 -25.06 -14.42
C MET A 145 10.75 -24.83 -15.57
N PRO A 146 11.14 -25.88 -16.31
CA PRO A 146 12.20 -25.81 -17.30
C PRO A 146 11.93 -24.83 -18.46
N ASN A 147 10.69 -24.49 -18.68
CA ASN A 147 10.26 -23.53 -19.73
C ASN A 147 10.10 -22.10 -19.20
N ALA A 148 10.40 -21.83 -17.92
CA ALA A 148 10.34 -20.47 -17.40
C ALA A 148 11.39 -19.58 -18.07
N SER A 149 10.95 -18.43 -18.56
CA SER A 149 11.87 -17.38 -19.05
C SER A 149 12.65 -16.79 -17.87
N GLY A 150 13.87 -16.28 -18.14
CA GLY A 150 14.65 -15.58 -17.12
C GLY A 150 14.01 -14.27 -16.62
N GLU A 151 14.74 -13.51 -15.83
CA GLU A 151 14.29 -12.23 -15.29
C GLU A 151 13.94 -11.23 -16.40
N TRP A 152 12.69 -10.76 -16.40
CA TRP A 152 12.21 -9.78 -17.41
C TRP A 152 11.40 -8.63 -16.77
N THR A 153 10.98 -8.79 -15.53
CA THR A 153 10.02 -7.87 -14.89
C THR A 153 10.61 -6.48 -14.61
N LYS A 154 11.95 -6.35 -14.58
CA LYS A 154 12.62 -5.09 -14.26
C LYS A 154 12.24 -3.94 -15.19
N HIS A 155 11.98 -4.23 -16.45
CA HIS A 155 11.65 -3.25 -17.48
C HIS A 155 10.22 -3.38 -18.00
N ALA A 156 9.42 -4.26 -17.41
CA ALA A 156 8.02 -4.39 -17.74
C ALA A 156 7.19 -3.38 -16.94
N ALA A 157 6.34 -2.65 -17.64
CA ALA A 157 5.36 -1.81 -16.98
C ALA A 157 4.30 -2.66 -16.27
N LEU A 158 3.80 -2.18 -15.14
CA LEU A 158 2.59 -2.75 -14.55
C LEU A 158 1.38 -2.45 -15.45
N PRO A 159 0.34 -3.31 -15.45
CA PRO A 159 -0.87 -3.05 -16.23
C PRO A 159 -1.44 -1.66 -15.95
N GLY A 160 -1.63 -0.88 -17.00
CA GLY A 160 -2.06 0.51 -16.91
C GLY A 160 -0.93 1.52 -16.73
N GLY A 161 0.30 1.06 -16.45
CA GLY A 161 1.49 1.91 -16.28
C GLY A 161 2.33 2.10 -17.55
N GLU A 162 1.81 1.74 -18.73
CA GLU A 162 2.51 1.80 -20.01
C GLU A 162 2.56 3.23 -20.57
N PHE A 163 3.12 4.17 -19.81
CA PHE A 163 3.31 5.58 -20.21
C PHE A 163 4.46 6.21 -19.41
N GLU A 164 5.04 7.27 -19.96
CA GLU A 164 6.05 8.06 -19.25
C GLU A 164 5.37 8.97 -18.21
N LEU A 165 6.01 9.16 -17.06
CA LEU A 165 5.45 9.95 -15.96
C LEU A 165 5.10 11.38 -16.37
N GLU A 166 5.88 11.96 -17.29
CA GLU A 166 5.71 13.29 -17.85
C GLU A 166 4.42 13.43 -18.69
N ASP A 167 3.90 12.32 -19.21
CA ASP A 167 2.65 12.31 -19.98
C ASP A 167 1.39 12.24 -19.10
N ARG A 168 1.55 11.97 -17.82
CA ARG A 168 0.42 11.84 -16.89
C ARG A 168 -0.54 13.05 -16.91
N PRO A 169 -0.10 14.32 -16.92
CA PRO A 169 -1.01 15.46 -17.01
C PRO A 169 -1.84 15.50 -18.31
N LYS A 170 -1.25 15.08 -19.43
CA LYS A 170 -1.94 14.98 -20.73
C LYS A 170 -3.00 13.87 -20.70
N LEU A 171 -2.66 12.71 -20.12
CA LEU A 171 -3.59 11.60 -19.97
C LEU A 171 -4.79 11.96 -19.08
N ILE A 172 -4.57 12.70 -17.99
CA ILE A 172 -5.66 13.22 -17.15
C ILE A 172 -6.57 14.15 -17.96
N ALA A 173 -6.01 15.08 -18.73
CA ALA A 173 -6.79 15.98 -19.57
C ALA A 173 -7.56 15.21 -20.65
N GLN A 174 -6.95 14.19 -21.25
CA GLN A 174 -7.61 13.33 -22.24
C GLN A 174 -8.77 12.55 -21.61
N LEU A 175 -8.58 11.98 -20.42
CA LEU A 175 -9.64 11.27 -19.70
C LEU A 175 -10.86 12.16 -19.46
N GLN A 176 -10.65 13.45 -19.11
CA GLN A 176 -11.74 14.43 -18.93
C GLN A 176 -12.42 14.79 -20.24
N GLN A 177 -11.71 14.80 -21.36
CA GLN A 177 -12.31 15.03 -22.68
C GLN A 177 -13.18 13.86 -23.12
N ASP A 178 -12.69 12.62 -22.90
CA ASP A 178 -13.38 11.41 -23.28
C ASP A 178 -14.61 11.15 -22.38
N TYR A 179 -14.52 11.56 -21.11
CA TYR A 179 -15.59 11.41 -20.11
C TYR A 179 -15.92 12.74 -19.42
N PRO A 180 -16.72 13.61 -20.03
CA PRO A 180 -16.99 14.96 -19.49
C PRO A 180 -17.66 15.00 -18.12
N PHE A 181 -18.25 13.88 -17.67
CA PHE A 181 -18.83 13.75 -16.33
C PHE A 181 -17.78 13.46 -15.24
N VAL A 182 -16.51 13.16 -15.61
CA VAL A 182 -15.41 12.95 -14.69
C VAL A 182 -14.70 14.28 -14.44
N ASP A 183 -14.78 14.78 -13.22
CA ASP A 183 -14.09 16.00 -12.85
C ASP A 183 -12.55 15.78 -12.74
N LYS A 184 -11.81 16.87 -12.58
CA LYS A 184 -10.34 16.83 -12.54
C LYS A 184 -9.80 16.03 -11.35
N ALA A 185 -10.45 16.14 -10.19
CA ALA A 185 -10.00 15.44 -8.98
C ALA A 185 -10.19 13.92 -9.14
N TRP A 186 -11.33 13.52 -9.68
CA TRP A 186 -11.63 12.12 -9.96
C TRP A 186 -10.76 11.57 -11.09
N ALA A 187 -10.55 12.29 -12.19
CA ALA A 187 -9.63 11.88 -13.25
C ALA A 187 -8.20 11.66 -12.72
N ASN A 188 -7.73 12.57 -11.85
CA ASN A 188 -6.43 12.40 -11.19
C ASN A 188 -6.38 11.16 -10.28
N SER A 189 -7.47 10.87 -9.56
CA SER A 189 -7.60 9.68 -8.70
C SER A 189 -7.59 8.39 -9.53
N LEU A 190 -8.37 8.32 -10.60
CA LEU A 190 -8.40 7.19 -11.53
C LEU A 190 -7.03 6.93 -12.16
N MET A 191 -6.37 7.99 -12.64
CA MET A 191 -5.02 7.86 -13.20
C MET A 191 -3.98 7.42 -12.18
N SER A 192 -4.13 7.79 -10.90
CA SER A 192 -3.23 7.35 -9.83
C SER A 192 -3.40 5.88 -9.45
N ARG A 193 -4.63 5.37 -9.50
CA ARG A 193 -4.97 4.00 -9.10
C ARG A 193 -4.85 3.01 -10.25
N TYR A 194 -5.28 3.39 -11.45
CA TYR A 194 -5.47 2.47 -12.57
C TYR A 194 -4.63 2.80 -13.80
N GLY A 195 -4.01 4.00 -13.85
CA GLY A 195 -3.29 4.45 -15.04
C GLY A 195 -4.18 4.40 -16.28
N LYS A 196 -3.68 3.87 -17.39
CA LYS A 196 -4.45 3.72 -18.64
C LYS A 196 -5.64 2.79 -18.53
N ARG A 197 -5.68 1.91 -17.54
CA ARG A 197 -6.86 1.06 -17.29
C ARG A 197 -8.08 1.84 -16.82
N ALA A 198 -7.94 3.13 -16.49
CA ALA A 198 -9.07 4.00 -16.24
C ALA A 198 -10.09 4.01 -17.40
N TRP A 199 -9.61 3.93 -18.65
CA TRP A 199 -10.49 3.82 -19.84
C TRP A 199 -11.22 2.48 -19.92
N GLU A 200 -10.57 1.39 -19.54
CA GLU A 200 -11.23 0.06 -19.47
C GLU A 200 -12.34 0.07 -18.42
N LEU A 201 -12.09 0.71 -17.27
CA LEU A 201 -13.03 0.82 -16.17
C LEU A 201 -14.24 1.68 -16.55
N LEU A 202 -14.02 2.84 -17.15
CA LEU A 202 -15.11 3.74 -17.58
C LEU A 202 -15.85 3.19 -18.80
N GLY A 203 -15.14 2.53 -19.73
CA GLY A 203 -15.71 1.85 -20.89
C GLY A 203 -16.58 2.77 -21.74
N ASP A 204 -17.83 2.40 -21.94
CA ASP A 204 -18.84 3.10 -22.73
C ASP A 204 -19.74 4.05 -21.92
N ALA A 205 -19.42 4.28 -20.65
CA ALA A 205 -20.22 5.14 -19.77
C ALA A 205 -20.33 6.57 -20.29
N GLN A 206 -21.53 7.12 -20.28
CA GLN A 206 -21.83 8.50 -20.67
C GLN A 206 -22.18 9.37 -19.46
N SER A 207 -22.43 8.76 -18.33
CA SER A 207 -22.80 9.41 -17.07
C SER A 207 -22.33 8.61 -15.85
N LEU A 208 -22.35 9.24 -14.69
CA LEU A 208 -22.06 8.56 -13.42
C LEU A 208 -23.01 7.37 -13.17
N GLY A 209 -24.28 7.47 -13.60
CA GLY A 209 -25.26 6.40 -13.44
C GLY A 209 -24.93 5.10 -14.19
N ASP A 210 -24.14 5.19 -15.27
CA ASP A 210 -23.73 4.03 -16.06
C ASP A 210 -22.63 3.19 -15.39
N LEU A 211 -22.07 3.70 -14.29
CA LEU A 211 -21.02 3.02 -13.51
C LEU A 211 -21.58 2.17 -12.37
N GLY A 212 -22.91 2.03 -12.29
CA GLY A 212 -23.59 1.22 -11.29
C GLY A 212 -23.77 1.94 -9.94
N GLN A 213 -23.84 1.18 -8.87
CA GLN A 213 -24.06 1.71 -7.53
C GLN A 213 -22.90 2.57 -7.05
N ALA A 214 -23.17 3.75 -6.51
CA ALA A 214 -22.19 4.59 -5.82
C ALA A 214 -22.04 4.15 -4.35
N PHE A 215 -20.79 3.94 -3.91
CA PHE A 215 -20.45 3.52 -2.54
C PHE A 215 -19.92 4.68 -1.67
N GLY A 216 -19.84 5.87 -2.21
CA GLY A 216 -19.34 7.08 -1.57
C GLY A 216 -18.11 7.66 -2.24
N ALA A 217 -17.88 8.96 -2.02
CA ALA A 217 -16.88 9.72 -2.74
C ALA A 217 -17.00 9.46 -4.27
N THR A 218 -15.96 8.91 -4.88
CA THR A 218 -15.96 8.57 -6.31
C THR A 218 -15.97 7.06 -6.57
N LEU A 219 -16.13 6.24 -5.53
CA LEU A 219 -16.14 4.78 -5.67
C LEU A 219 -17.48 4.30 -6.23
N THR A 220 -17.43 3.52 -7.29
CA THR A 220 -18.60 2.96 -7.96
C THR A 220 -18.49 1.45 -8.10
N GLU A 221 -19.61 0.80 -8.44
CA GLU A 221 -19.68 -0.64 -8.63
C GLU A 221 -18.74 -1.15 -9.74
N ARG A 222 -18.41 -0.32 -10.72
CA ARG A 222 -17.48 -0.66 -11.80
C ARG A 222 -16.00 -0.67 -11.38
N GLU A 223 -15.63 0.04 -10.31
CA GLU A 223 -14.31 0.00 -9.70
C GLU A 223 -14.09 -1.26 -8.86
#